data_e7473cc202c5d8d18b871214e43fb71a
#
_entry.id   e7473cc202c5d8d18b871214e43fb71a
#
_cell.length_a   1.000
_cell.length_b   1.000
_cell.length_c   1.000
_cell.angle_alpha   90.00
_cell.angle_beta   90.00
_cell.angle_gamma   90.00
#
_symmetry.space_group_name_H-M   'P 1'
#
loop_
_entity.id
_entity.type
_entity.pdbx_description
1 polymer ?
#
loop_
_entity_poly.entity_id
_entity_poly.type
_entity_poly.pdbx_seq_one_letter_code
_entity_poly.pdbx_strand_id
1 'polypeptide(L)'
;MRCRACFSEKLTPFVDLGYQPPSNDYAHKGKFQYPLKVEVCGVCGLGQMSHDVPPRDIFNHDYAYFSAASPSWVADRKALAERMVNMFDLQSSSLVVDIGGNDGYYLEHLKPYSGVLNYEPSASVARVSEEKGIQTEQTFWGRDTPVRHLNADLINATNVLAHTPDLDGFIAGIAVALAPQGVATLEFPLFSNLIKFNQLDTIYHEHYSYISIPALQYVLERNGLRLWRIEELATHGGSVRVFASHRGARYLEEDSVRHVQASEHWATAVDFEAKARKVKWDLLEFLGEARQDGHIIGYGAPAKATVLCNYAGLDTSVIDFTIDDSPAKQGKQIPGTNIPILPFAELASCRGDLSYIFLFAWNLLEPIKAKLQKHYDQISMAPRYRPRIVTAIPELTVTNL
;
A
#
# COMPACT_ATOMS: atom_id res chain seq x y z
N MET A 1 -2.79 -15.48 -20.45
CA MET A 1 -3.38 -14.38 -19.62
C MET A 1 -3.56 -13.14 -20.50
N ARG A 2 -4.49 -12.24 -20.18
CA ARG A 2 -4.67 -10.96 -20.86
C ARG A 2 -4.45 -9.82 -19.87
N CYS A 3 -4.06 -8.65 -20.37
CA CYS A 3 -3.95 -7.45 -19.57
C CYS A 3 -5.32 -7.08 -18.96
N ARG A 4 -5.37 -6.84 -17.65
CA ARG A 4 -6.60 -6.47 -16.92
C ARG A 4 -7.15 -5.12 -17.33
N ALA A 5 -6.29 -4.21 -17.82
CA ALA A 5 -6.69 -2.86 -18.22
C ALA A 5 -7.12 -2.80 -19.71
N CYS A 6 -6.26 -3.16 -20.66
CA CYS A 6 -6.52 -2.98 -22.10
C CYS A 6 -6.88 -4.27 -22.85
N PHE A 7 -6.88 -5.43 -22.17
CA PHE A 7 -7.16 -6.76 -22.71
C PHE A 7 -6.17 -7.28 -23.78
N SER A 8 -5.04 -6.59 -23.95
CA SER A 8 -3.95 -7.05 -24.82
C SER A 8 -3.36 -8.37 -24.32
N GLU A 9 -2.90 -9.21 -25.25
CA GLU A 9 -2.15 -10.43 -24.94
C GLU A 9 -0.63 -10.19 -24.89
N LYS A 10 -0.16 -8.96 -25.17
CA LYS A 10 1.26 -8.59 -25.14
C LYS A 10 1.73 -8.35 -23.72
N LEU A 11 1.94 -9.44 -22.99
CA LEU A 11 2.50 -9.43 -21.65
C LEU A 11 3.94 -9.93 -21.70
N THR A 12 4.84 -9.27 -20.98
CA THR A 12 6.25 -9.64 -20.85
C THR A 12 6.62 -9.83 -19.38
N PRO A 13 7.44 -10.81 -19.01
CA PRO A 13 7.93 -10.95 -17.64
C PRO A 13 8.62 -9.67 -17.16
N PHE A 14 8.32 -9.26 -15.93
CA PHE A 14 8.89 -8.08 -15.28
C PHE A 14 9.81 -8.48 -14.13
N VAL A 15 9.32 -9.32 -13.20
CA VAL A 15 10.09 -9.83 -12.07
C VAL A 15 9.49 -11.13 -11.56
N ASP A 16 10.36 -12.03 -11.12
CA ASP A 16 10.03 -13.27 -10.41
C ASP A 16 10.68 -13.24 -9.02
N LEU A 17 9.85 -13.09 -7.97
CA LEU A 17 10.30 -13.11 -6.57
C LEU A 17 10.16 -14.50 -5.93
N GLY A 18 9.91 -15.52 -6.72
CA GLY A 18 9.78 -16.92 -6.28
C GLY A 18 8.41 -17.24 -5.67
N TYR A 19 8.38 -18.30 -4.89
CA TYR A 19 7.20 -18.68 -4.11
C TYR A 19 7.24 -18.00 -2.75
N GLN A 20 6.15 -17.32 -2.39
CA GLN A 20 6.06 -16.61 -1.13
C GLN A 20 4.66 -16.75 -0.51
N PRO A 21 4.53 -16.59 0.81
CA PRO A 21 3.23 -16.54 1.46
C PRO A 21 2.53 -15.20 1.19
N PRO A 22 1.18 -15.14 1.30
CA PRO A 22 0.48 -13.87 1.41
C PRO A 22 1.05 -13.05 2.59
N SER A 23 1.28 -11.75 2.36
CA SER A 23 2.10 -10.93 3.25
C SER A 23 1.53 -10.73 4.65
N ASN A 24 0.21 -10.81 4.79
CA ASN A 24 -0.50 -10.65 6.07
C ASN A 24 -1.07 -11.99 6.60
N ASP A 25 -0.59 -13.13 6.11
CA ASP A 25 -1.02 -14.47 6.57
C ASP A 25 -0.37 -14.85 7.91
N TYR A 26 -0.63 -14.06 8.94
CA TYR A 26 -0.14 -14.34 10.29
C TYR A 26 -0.78 -15.59 10.93
N ALA A 27 -2.01 -15.94 10.53
CA ALA A 27 -2.75 -17.07 11.08
C ALA A 27 -2.08 -18.41 10.71
N HIS A 28 -1.67 -18.57 9.47
CA HIS A 28 -1.05 -19.80 8.98
C HIS A 28 0.48 -19.75 8.99
N LYS A 29 1.08 -18.64 9.48
CA LYS A 29 2.53 -18.44 9.58
C LYS A 29 3.27 -18.62 8.25
N GLY A 30 2.60 -18.32 7.13
CA GLY A 30 3.16 -18.48 5.79
C GLY A 30 3.28 -19.93 5.28
N LYS A 31 2.45 -20.84 5.82
CA LYS A 31 2.40 -22.26 5.37
C LYS A 31 2.03 -22.40 3.89
N PHE A 32 1.13 -21.55 3.42
CA PHE A 32 0.70 -21.55 2.03
C PHE A 32 1.55 -20.56 1.24
N GLN A 33 2.13 -21.03 0.14
CA GLN A 33 2.99 -20.21 -0.72
C GLN A 33 2.48 -20.23 -2.15
N TYR A 34 2.52 -19.08 -2.80
CA TYR A 34 2.08 -18.87 -4.17
C TYR A 34 3.18 -18.20 -4.99
N PRO A 35 3.21 -18.39 -6.33
CA PRO A 35 4.14 -17.67 -7.20
C PRO A 35 3.95 -16.16 -7.04
N LEU A 36 5.03 -15.42 -6.79
CA LEU A 36 5.03 -13.96 -6.71
C LEU A 36 5.76 -13.42 -7.95
N LYS A 37 5.03 -13.38 -9.06
CA LYS A 37 5.55 -12.97 -10.38
C LYS A 37 4.69 -11.88 -10.98
N VAL A 38 5.34 -10.91 -11.58
CA VAL A 38 4.69 -9.78 -12.26
C VAL A 38 5.04 -9.80 -13.74
N GLU A 39 4.03 -9.53 -14.57
CA GLU A 39 4.14 -9.28 -16.00
C GLU A 39 3.74 -7.84 -16.31
N VAL A 40 4.33 -7.24 -17.34
CA VAL A 40 4.01 -5.89 -17.81
C VAL A 40 3.36 -5.95 -19.19
N CYS A 41 2.28 -5.19 -19.36
CA CYS A 41 1.62 -5.02 -20.63
C CYS A 41 2.41 -4.07 -21.53
N GLY A 42 2.87 -4.57 -22.71
CA GLY A 42 3.58 -3.75 -23.69
C GLY A 42 2.71 -2.71 -24.42
N VAL A 43 1.39 -2.66 -24.16
CA VAL A 43 0.48 -1.70 -24.79
C VAL A 43 0.16 -0.54 -23.84
N CYS A 44 -0.25 -0.83 -22.59
CA CYS A 44 -0.71 0.20 -21.66
C CYS A 44 0.22 0.39 -20.45
N GLY A 45 1.25 -0.44 -20.30
CA GLY A 45 2.19 -0.34 -19.19
C GLY A 45 1.64 -0.81 -17.84
N LEU A 46 0.49 -1.51 -17.79
CA LEU A 46 0.03 -2.14 -16.55
C LEU A 46 1.00 -3.23 -16.13
N GLY A 47 1.51 -3.17 -14.90
CA GLY A 47 2.07 -4.34 -14.23
C GLY A 47 0.94 -5.16 -13.60
N GLN A 48 0.99 -6.48 -13.69
CA GLN A 48 -0.02 -7.33 -13.09
C GLN A 48 0.56 -8.65 -12.61
N MET A 49 -0.02 -9.21 -11.55
CA MET A 49 0.32 -10.54 -11.07
C MET A 49 0.03 -11.59 -12.15
N SER A 50 0.96 -12.55 -12.33
CA SER A 50 0.75 -13.70 -13.19
C SER A 50 -0.05 -14.82 -12.53
N HIS A 51 -0.26 -14.75 -11.22
CA HIS A 51 -1.06 -15.69 -10.43
C HIS A 51 -1.85 -14.95 -9.36
N ASP A 52 -3.15 -15.18 -9.30
CA ASP A 52 -4.03 -14.53 -8.34
C ASP A 52 -4.32 -15.45 -7.14
N VAL A 53 -4.10 -14.94 -5.96
CA VAL A 53 -4.69 -15.50 -4.74
C VAL A 53 -6.11 -14.95 -4.62
N PRO A 54 -7.14 -15.78 -4.36
CA PRO A 54 -8.50 -15.28 -4.27
C PRO A 54 -8.63 -14.17 -3.22
N PRO A 55 -9.31 -13.03 -3.52
CA PRO A 55 -9.42 -11.91 -2.59
C PRO A 55 -9.98 -12.28 -1.20
N ARG A 56 -10.95 -13.20 -1.15
CA ARG A 56 -11.53 -13.70 0.11
C ARG A 56 -10.53 -14.45 1.01
N ASP A 57 -9.46 -14.98 0.43
CA ASP A 57 -8.42 -15.69 1.19
C ASP A 57 -7.40 -14.69 1.78
N ILE A 58 -7.35 -13.49 1.22
CA ILE A 58 -6.49 -12.38 1.67
C ILE A 58 -7.26 -11.45 2.63
N PHE A 59 -8.40 -10.91 2.17
CA PHE A 59 -9.23 -9.95 2.92
C PHE A 59 -10.33 -10.70 3.67
N ASN A 60 -9.95 -11.47 4.67
CA ASN A 60 -10.84 -12.28 5.48
C ASN A 60 -11.15 -11.61 6.83
N HIS A 61 -11.87 -12.31 7.71
CA HIS A 61 -12.27 -11.81 9.03
C HIS A 61 -11.08 -11.56 9.98
N ASP A 62 -9.91 -12.18 9.73
CA ASP A 62 -8.68 -12.01 10.53
C ASP A 62 -7.77 -10.90 9.98
N TYR A 63 -8.25 -10.13 9.00
CA TYR A 63 -7.49 -9.04 8.41
C TYR A 63 -7.09 -8.02 9.48
N ALA A 64 -5.78 -7.85 9.66
CA ALA A 64 -5.21 -7.16 10.82
C ALA A 64 -4.76 -5.70 10.52
N TYR A 65 -5.10 -5.16 9.36
CA TYR A 65 -4.71 -3.80 8.99
C TYR A 65 -5.81 -2.80 9.35
N PHE A 66 -5.53 -1.91 10.31
CA PHE A 66 -6.39 -0.80 10.72
C PHE A 66 -5.73 0.51 10.32
N SER A 67 -6.37 1.29 9.46
CA SER A 67 -5.84 2.55 8.94
C SER A 67 -5.69 3.62 10.02
N ALA A 68 -6.60 3.67 10.99
CA ALA A 68 -6.54 4.61 12.12
C ALA A 68 -5.38 4.32 13.11
N ALA A 69 -4.68 3.20 12.98
CA ALA A 69 -3.53 2.91 13.85
C ALA A 69 -2.35 3.88 13.66
N SER A 70 -2.31 4.65 12.56
CA SER A 70 -1.29 5.65 12.29
C SER A 70 -1.83 7.08 12.50
N PRO A 71 -1.44 7.79 13.58
CA PRO A 71 -1.90 9.16 13.85
C PRO A 71 -1.57 10.15 12.73
N SER A 72 -0.40 10.02 12.10
CA SER A 72 -0.01 10.87 10.98
C SER A 72 -0.88 10.63 9.74
N TRP A 73 -1.28 9.39 9.49
CA TRP A 73 -2.20 9.04 8.43
C TRP A 73 -3.60 9.60 8.66
N VAL A 74 -4.11 9.49 9.89
CA VAL A 74 -5.40 10.08 10.28
C VAL A 74 -5.39 11.60 10.10
N ALA A 75 -4.32 12.28 10.52
CA ALA A 75 -4.18 13.73 10.34
C ALA A 75 -4.17 14.13 8.85
N ASP A 76 -3.47 13.39 8.01
CA ASP A 76 -3.45 13.59 6.56
C ASP A 76 -4.85 13.40 5.95
N ARG A 77 -5.58 12.36 6.36
CA ARG A 77 -6.94 12.11 5.87
C ARG A 77 -7.95 13.17 6.34
N LYS A 78 -7.79 13.69 7.55
CA LYS A 78 -8.58 14.83 8.01
C LYS A 78 -8.37 16.06 7.11
N ALA A 79 -7.13 16.42 6.84
CA ALA A 79 -6.81 17.53 5.94
C ALA A 79 -7.36 17.30 4.52
N LEU A 80 -7.31 16.04 4.03
CA LEU A 80 -7.92 15.68 2.76
C LEU A 80 -9.44 15.86 2.80
N ALA A 81 -10.12 15.42 3.84
CA ALA A 81 -11.58 15.55 3.98
C ALA A 81 -12.00 17.02 3.95
N GLU A 82 -11.36 17.89 4.74
CA GLU A 82 -11.60 19.33 4.73
C GLU A 82 -11.38 19.95 3.34
N ARG A 83 -10.34 19.52 2.64
CA ARG A 83 -10.09 19.99 1.27
C ARG A 83 -11.15 19.51 0.28
N MET A 84 -11.64 18.27 0.37
CA MET A 84 -12.69 17.75 -0.51
C MET A 84 -14.03 18.46 -0.26
N VAL A 85 -14.38 18.73 1.00
CA VAL A 85 -15.55 19.54 1.35
C VAL A 85 -15.53 20.89 0.62
N ASN A 86 -14.39 21.60 0.72
CA ASN A 86 -14.26 22.92 0.10
C ASN A 86 -14.19 22.88 -1.42
N MET A 87 -13.48 21.88 -1.99
CA MET A 87 -13.26 21.76 -3.45
C MET A 87 -14.54 21.43 -4.20
N PHE A 88 -15.41 20.60 -3.61
CA PHE A 88 -16.62 20.09 -4.25
C PHE A 88 -17.90 20.68 -3.64
N ASP A 89 -17.78 21.65 -2.72
CA ASP A 89 -18.92 22.28 -2.03
C ASP A 89 -19.88 21.23 -1.43
N LEU A 90 -19.29 20.24 -0.70
CA LEU A 90 -20.08 19.16 -0.11
C LEU A 90 -20.97 19.70 1.00
N GLN A 91 -22.25 19.33 0.96
CA GLN A 91 -23.29 19.77 1.87
C GLN A 91 -24.05 18.57 2.45
N SER A 92 -24.94 18.82 3.39
CA SER A 92 -25.74 17.77 4.05
C SER A 92 -26.59 16.93 3.08
N SER A 93 -26.88 17.45 1.89
CA SER A 93 -27.56 16.73 0.80
C SER A 93 -26.62 15.91 -0.08
N SER A 94 -25.31 16.11 0.04
CA SER A 94 -24.31 15.38 -0.72
C SER A 94 -24.10 13.97 -0.16
N LEU A 95 -23.75 13.03 -1.03
CA LEU A 95 -23.35 11.68 -0.64
C LEU A 95 -21.88 11.43 -0.97
N VAL A 96 -21.11 11.04 0.03
CA VAL A 96 -19.72 10.57 -0.13
C VAL A 96 -19.64 9.07 0.12
N VAL A 97 -19.07 8.35 -0.83
CA VAL A 97 -18.82 6.91 -0.74
C VAL A 97 -17.32 6.67 -0.63
N ASP A 98 -16.90 5.84 0.32
CA ASP A 98 -15.50 5.38 0.42
C ASP A 98 -15.45 3.88 0.13
N ILE A 99 -14.68 3.50 -0.88
CA ILE A 99 -14.51 2.09 -1.29
C ILE A 99 -13.25 1.54 -0.62
N GLY A 100 -13.39 0.45 0.15
CA GLY A 100 -12.32 -0.05 1.00
C GLY A 100 -11.96 0.94 2.11
N GLY A 101 -12.97 1.64 2.64
CA GLY A 101 -12.78 2.71 3.62
C GLY A 101 -12.34 2.22 5.01
N ASN A 102 -12.02 0.93 5.13
CA ASN A 102 -11.45 0.30 6.30
C ASN A 102 -12.27 0.62 7.57
N ASP A 103 -11.65 1.07 8.64
CA ASP A 103 -12.30 1.43 9.92
C ASP A 103 -13.00 2.80 9.92
N GLY A 104 -13.30 3.36 8.74
CA GLY A 104 -14.02 4.62 8.57
C GLY A 104 -13.22 5.88 8.90
N TYR A 105 -11.89 5.76 9.02
CA TYR A 105 -10.96 6.82 9.43
C TYR A 105 -11.02 8.10 8.56
N TYR A 106 -11.42 7.98 7.30
CA TYR A 106 -11.61 9.12 6.39
C TYR A 106 -13.03 9.67 6.48
N LEU A 107 -14.04 8.80 6.42
CA LEU A 107 -15.45 9.18 6.43
C LEU A 107 -15.89 9.83 7.75
N GLU A 108 -15.26 9.50 8.86
CA GLU A 108 -15.48 10.14 10.15
C GLU A 108 -15.32 11.67 10.07
N HIS A 109 -14.38 12.15 9.26
CA HIS A 109 -14.14 13.58 9.06
C HIS A 109 -15.09 14.24 8.04
N LEU A 110 -15.77 13.47 7.20
CA LEU A 110 -16.75 13.95 6.22
C LEU A 110 -18.19 13.92 6.75
N LYS A 111 -18.48 13.02 7.69
CA LYS A 111 -19.79 12.84 8.31
C LYS A 111 -20.46 14.12 8.83
N PRO A 112 -19.72 15.13 9.38
CA PRO A 112 -20.33 16.40 9.78
C PRO A 112 -20.88 17.25 8.62
N TYR A 113 -20.45 16.99 7.40
CA TYR A 113 -20.73 17.83 6.22
C TYR A 113 -21.66 17.16 5.20
N SER A 114 -21.68 15.83 5.13
CA SER A 114 -22.37 15.07 4.09
C SER A 114 -22.92 13.74 4.60
N GLY A 115 -23.80 13.12 3.84
CA GLY A 115 -24.09 11.70 3.96
C GLY A 115 -22.84 10.88 3.62
N VAL A 116 -22.56 9.82 4.38
CA VAL A 116 -21.38 8.97 4.18
C VAL A 116 -21.75 7.50 4.13
N LEU A 117 -21.09 6.75 3.24
CA LEU A 117 -21.29 5.32 3.06
C LEU A 117 -19.95 4.64 2.83
N ASN A 118 -19.66 3.62 3.63
CA ASN A 118 -18.44 2.80 3.53
C ASN A 118 -18.75 1.47 2.85
N TYR A 119 -17.89 1.03 1.94
CA TYR A 119 -17.84 -0.33 1.41
C TYR A 119 -16.56 -1.00 1.90
N GLU A 120 -16.65 -1.97 2.81
CA GLU A 120 -15.50 -2.66 3.40
C GLU A 120 -15.80 -4.16 3.55
N PRO A 121 -15.09 -5.05 2.81
CA PRO A 121 -15.38 -6.47 2.86
C PRO A 121 -14.97 -7.17 4.16
N SER A 122 -13.98 -6.65 4.88
CA SER A 122 -13.41 -7.29 6.07
C SER A 122 -14.23 -6.95 7.32
N ALA A 123 -14.90 -7.96 7.89
CA ALA A 123 -15.85 -7.78 9.00
C ALA A 123 -15.22 -7.15 10.25
N SER A 124 -13.95 -7.44 10.55
CA SER A 124 -13.25 -6.88 11.71
C SER A 124 -13.13 -5.36 11.68
N VAL A 125 -12.78 -4.80 10.52
CA VAL A 125 -12.61 -3.34 10.35
C VAL A 125 -13.94 -2.66 10.03
N ALA A 126 -14.85 -3.31 9.29
CA ALA A 126 -16.20 -2.81 9.01
C ALA A 126 -16.97 -2.52 10.31
N ARG A 127 -16.87 -3.43 11.30
CA ARG A 127 -17.48 -3.22 12.63
C ARG A 127 -16.99 -1.95 13.31
N VAL A 128 -15.69 -1.64 13.24
CA VAL A 128 -15.14 -0.41 13.83
C VAL A 128 -15.69 0.84 13.13
N SER A 129 -15.88 0.79 11.81
CA SER A 129 -16.55 1.84 11.05
C SER A 129 -18.01 2.04 11.50
N GLU A 130 -18.75 0.95 11.71
CA GLU A 130 -20.14 0.99 12.22
C GLU A 130 -20.20 1.53 13.64
N GLU A 131 -19.26 1.18 14.53
CA GLU A 131 -19.15 1.72 15.90
C GLU A 131 -18.96 3.25 15.90
N LYS A 132 -18.32 3.81 14.86
CA LYS A 132 -18.24 5.27 14.64
C LYS A 132 -19.54 5.87 14.07
N GLY A 133 -20.58 5.07 13.87
CA GLY A 133 -21.87 5.47 13.30
C GLY A 133 -21.77 5.80 11.81
N ILE A 134 -20.93 5.10 11.07
CA ILE A 134 -20.80 5.17 9.61
C ILE A 134 -21.52 3.95 9.04
N GLN A 135 -22.50 4.18 8.14
CA GLN A 135 -23.15 3.08 7.43
C GLN A 135 -22.10 2.34 6.61
N THR A 136 -22.01 1.01 6.80
CA THR A 136 -20.99 0.19 6.16
C THR A 136 -21.62 -1.03 5.50
N GLU A 137 -21.33 -1.22 4.22
CA GLU A 137 -21.74 -2.39 3.43
C GLU A 137 -20.57 -3.38 3.41
N GLN A 138 -20.75 -4.54 4.05
CA GLN A 138 -19.73 -5.58 4.13
C GLN A 138 -19.68 -6.41 2.84
N THR A 139 -19.18 -5.81 1.78
CA THR A 139 -19.08 -6.46 0.48
C THR A 139 -17.89 -5.93 -0.32
N PHE A 140 -17.40 -6.76 -1.25
CA PHE A 140 -16.44 -6.31 -2.26
C PHE A 140 -17.12 -5.39 -3.25
N TRP A 141 -16.42 -4.33 -3.64
CA TRP A 141 -16.88 -3.42 -4.69
C TRP A 141 -16.57 -3.97 -6.07
N GLY A 142 -17.53 -3.84 -6.99
CA GLY A 142 -17.35 -4.29 -8.38
C GLY A 142 -18.58 -4.01 -9.24
N ARG A 143 -18.60 -4.59 -10.43
CA ARG A 143 -19.67 -4.42 -11.42
C ARG A 143 -21.06 -4.82 -10.92
N ASP A 144 -21.11 -5.86 -10.11
CA ASP A 144 -22.37 -6.45 -9.64
C ASP A 144 -22.84 -5.86 -8.31
N THR A 145 -22.08 -4.92 -7.73
CA THR A 145 -22.50 -4.20 -6.53
C THR A 145 -23.75 -3.36 -6.83
N PRO A 146 -24.83 -3.45 -6.04
CA PRO A 146 -26.10 -2.80 -6.33
C PRO A 146 -26.06 -1.30 -6.00
N VAL A 147 -25.35 -0.50 -6.80
CA VAL A 147 -25.01 0.91 -6.52
C VAL A 147 -25.76 1.96 -7.38
N ARG A 148 -26.65 1.53 -8.30
CA ARG A 148 -27.36 2.46 -9.22
C ARG A 148 -28.16 3.55 -8.54
N HIS A 149 -28.59 3.33 -7.31
CA HIS A 149 -29.39 4.28 -6.53
C HIS A 149 -28.55 5.31 -5.76
N LEU A 150 -27.23 5.18 -5.74
CA LEU A 150 -26.37 6.01 -4.88
C LEU A 150 -26.30 7.46 -5.35
N ASN A 151 -26.08 7.70 -6.65
CA ASN A 151 -25.92 9.05 -7.20
C ASN A 151 -24.91 9.89 -6.38
N ALA A 152 -23.73 9.33 -6.12
CA ALA A 152 -22.74 9.88 -5.22
C ALA A 152 -22.05 11.13 -5.79
N ASP A 153 -21.91 12.17 -4.98
CA ASP A 153 -21.20 13.40 -5.36
C ASP A 153 -19.68 13.21 -5.32
N LEU A 154 -19.19 12.40 -4.36
CA LEU A 154 -17.80 12.03 -4.26
C LEU A 154 -17.68 10.52 -3.99
N ILE A 155 -16.86 9.84 -4.78
CA ILE A 155 -16.43 8.46 -4.50
C ILE A 155 -14.93 8.48 -4.27
N ASN A 156 -14.49 7.98 -3.12
CA ASN A 156 -13.09 7.84 -2.80
C ASN A 156 -12.68 6.37 -2.80
N ALA A 157 -11.45 6.09 -3.24
CA ALA A 157 -10.81 4.79 -3.09
C ALA A 157 -9.31 5.00 -2.88
N THR A 158 -8.86 4.85 -1.64
CA THR A 158 -7.45 5.08 -1.26
C THR A 158 -6.73 3.76 -1.05
N ASN A 159 -5.72 3.47 -1.87
CA ASN A 159 -4.92 2.23 -1.85
C ASN A 159 -5.77 0.95 -1.97
N VAL A 160 -6.82 0.99 -2.81
CA VAL A 160 -7.74 -0.13 -3.03
C VAL A 160 -7.67 -0.65 -4.47
N LEU A 161 -7.46 0.25 -5.44
CA LEU A 161 -7.50 -0.12 -6.86
C LEU A 161 -6.48 -1.20 -7.23
N ALA A 162 -5.30 -1.21 -6.60
CA ALA A 162 -4.30 -2.25 -6.77
C ALA A 162 -4.74 -3.61 -6.21
N HIS A 163 -5.67 -3.60 -5.24
CA HIS A 163 -6.15 -4.79 -4.52
C HIS A 163 -7.35 -5.47 -5.19
N THR A 164 -7.78 -5.02 -6.37
CA THR A 164 -8.84 -5.68 -7.11
C THR A 164 -8.31 -6.47 -8.32
N PRO A 165 -8.69 -7.74 -8.48
CA PRO A 165 -8.33 -8.50 -9.68
C PRO A 165 -9.12 -8.05 -10.92
N ASP A 166 -10.33 -7.50 -10.77
CA ASP A 166 -11.19 -6.97 -11.84
C ASP A 166 -11.19 -5.45 -11.85
N LEU A 167 -10.16 -4.84 -12.45
CA LEU A 167 -10.07 -3.38 -12.61
C LEU A 167 -11.26 -2.80 -13.39
N ASP A 168 -11.73 -3.51 -14.42
CA ASP A 168 -12.82 -3.05 -15.25
C ASP A 168 -14.14 -3.03 -14.49
N GLY A 169 -14.44 -4.11 -13.78
CA GLY A 169 -15.63 -4.17 -12.92
C GLY A 169 -15.61 -3.15 -11.79
N PHE A 170 -14.42 -2.90 -11.21
CA PHE A 170 -14.26 -1.89 -10.16
C PHE A 170 -14.64 -0.48 -10.66
N ILE A 171 -14.08 -0.07 -11.81
CA ILE A 171 -14.37 1.24 -12.42
C ILE A 171 -15.79 1.30 -12.98
N ALA A 172 -16.34 0.20 -13.50
CA ALA A 172 -17.73 0.12 -13.92
C ALA A 172 -18.70 0.41 -12.76
N GLY A 173 -18.43 -0.15 -11.57
CA GLY A 173 -19.20 0.14 -10.37
C GLY A 173 -19.14 1.63 -10.00
N ILE A 174 -17.98 2.26 -10.07
CA ILE A 174 -17.81 3.70 -9.85
C ILE A 174 -18.65 4.51 -10.86
N ALA A 175 -18.54 4.18 -12.14
CA ALA A 175 -19.29 4.90 -13.19
C ALA A 175 -20.81 4.83 -13.00
N VAL A 176 -21.30 3.71 -12.47
CA VAL A 176 -22.76 3.54 -12.21
C VAL A 176 -23.22 4.26 -10.95
N ALA A 177 -22.37 4.33 -9.92
CA ALA A 177 -22.68 4.93 -8.63
C ALA A 177 -22.55 6.45 -8.60
N LEU A 178 -21.71 7.00 -9.48
CA LEU A 178 -21.35 8.41 -9.51
C LEU A 178 -22.49 9.28 -10.07
N ALA A 179 -22.76 10.40 -9.42
CA ALA A 179 -23.67 11.44 -9.93
C ALA A 179 -23.15 12.00 -11.28
N PRO A 180 -24.01 12.57 -12.13
CA PRO A 180 -23.59 13.13 -13.44
C PRO A 180 -22.47 14.18 -13.35
N GLN A 181 -22.42 14.94 -12.24
CA GLN A 181 -21.38 15.93 -11.93
C GLN A 181 -20.46 15.47 -10.79
N GLY A 182 -20.59 14.24 -10.32
CA GLY A 182 -19.80 13.67 -9.26
C GLY A 182 -18.34 13.43 -9.66
N VAL A 183 -17.49 13.28 -8.66
CA VAL A 183 -16.05 13.03 -8.82
C VAL A 183 -15.64 11.74 -8.14
N ALA A 184 -14.84 10.94 -8.81
CA ALA A 184 -14.12 9.83 -8.21
C ALA A 184 -12.67 10.23 -7.94
N THR A 185 -12.18 10.03 -6.71
CA THR A 185 -10.78 10.18 -6.32
C THR A 185 -10.16 8.81 -6.07
N LEU A 186 -9.11 8.47 -6.82
CA LEU A 186 -8.40 7.21 -6.69
C LEU A 186 -6.96 7.48 -6.28
N GLU A 187 -6.53 6.94 -5.16
CA GLU A 187 -5.14 7.06 -4.68
C GLU A 187 -4.46 5.70 -4.72
N PHE A 188 -3.28 5.64 -5.34
CA PHE A 188 -2.49 4.42 -5.48
C PHE A 188 -1.01 4.71 -5.70
N PRO A 189 -0.10 3.81 -5.31
CA PRO A 189 1.31 3.88 -5.68
C PRO A 189 1.49 3.81 -7.19
N LEU A 190 2.22 4.76 -7.77
CA LEU A 190 2.44 4.82 -9.21
C LEU A 190 3.48 3.78 -9.65
N PHE A 191 3.18 3.01 -10.69
CA PHE A 191 4.07 1.93 -11.14
C PHE A 191 5.44 2.44 -11.59
N SER A 192 5.51 3.58 -12.26
CA SER A 192 6.78 4.18 -12.65
C SER A 192 7.66 4.55 -11.44
N ASN A 193 7.07 4.93 -10.30
CA ASN A 193 7.80 5.16 -9.06
C ASN A 193 8.33 3.86 -8.45
N LEU A 194 7.56 2.77 -8.50
CA LEU A 194 8.04 1.44 -8.09
C LEU A 194 9.30 1.06 -8.89
N ILE A 195 9.29 1.27 -10.21
CA ILE A 195 10.44 0.99 -11.08
C ILE A 195 11.62 1.92 -10.75
N LYS A 196 11.35 3.23 -10.68
CA LYS A 196 12.35 4.28 -10.44
C LYS A 196 13.09 4.10 -9.12
N PHE A 197 12.35 3.78 -8.05
CA PHE A 197 12.86 3.66 -6.70
C PHE A 197 13.07 2.20 -6.26
N ASN A 198 13.09 1.27 -7.22
CA ASN A 198 13.36 -0.15 -6.98
C ASN A 198 12.58 -0.77 -5.81
N GLN A 199 11.29 -0.46 -5.72
CA GLN A 199 10.43 -0.84 -4.60
C GLN A 199 9.92 -2.29 -4.73
N LEU A 200 10.84 -3.24 -4.85
CA LEU A 200 10.50 -4.67 -5.03
C LEU A 200 9.66 -5.24 -3.87
N ASP A 201 9.83 -4.71 -2.68
CA ASP A 201 9.15 -5.10 -1.45
C ASP A 201 7.67 -4.67 -1.40
N THR A 202 7.23 -3.82 -2.34
CA THR A 202 5.82 -3.48 -2.53
C THR A 202 5.09 -4.46 -3.47
N ILE A 203 5.81 -5.44 -4.01
CA ILE A 203 5.26 -6.52 -4.82
C ILE A 203 4.83 -7.66 -3.89
N TYR A 204 3.53 -7.81 -3.65
CA TYR A 204 2.94 -8.86 -2.82
C TYR A 204 1.54 -9.23 -3.29
N HIS A 205 1.03 -10.38 -2.88
CA HIS A 205 -0.19 -10.99 -3.45
C HIS A 205 -1.47 -10.17 -3.29
N GLU A 206 -1.50 -9.21 -2.36
CA GLU A 206 -2.61 -8.28 -2.22
C GLU A 206 -2.66 -7.23 -3.34
N HIS A 207 -1.52 -6.97 -4.03
CA HIS A 207 -1.41 -6.07 -5.16
C HIS A 207 -1.56 -6.84 -6.48
N TYR A 208 -2.78 -7.03 -6.94
CA TYR A 208 -3.04 -7.70 -8.24
C TYR A 208 -2.53 -6.90 -9.42
N SER A 209 -2.44 -5.58 -9.28
CA SER A 209 -2.07 -4.65 -10.34
C SER A 209 -1.16 -3.53 -9.87
N TYR A 210 -0.19 -3.18 -10.71
CA TYR A 210 0.73 -2.04 -10.56
C TYR A 210 0.37 -1.04 -11.65
N ILE A 211 -0.24 0.07 -11.23
CA ILE A 211 -1.03 0.91 -12.13
C ILE A 211 -0.18 2.01 -12.73
N SER A 212 -0.18 2.08 -14.07
CA SER A 212 0.28 3.21 -14.85
C SER A 212 -0.88 4.13 -15.22
N ILE A 213 -0.64 5.42 -15.49
CA ILE A 213 -1.69 6.34 -15.91
C ILE A 213 -2.34 5.92 -17.24
N PRO A 214 -1.60 5.49 -18.28
CA PRO A 214 -2.22 4.98 -19.50
C PRO A 214 -3.13 3.77 -19.27
N ALA A 215 -2.72 2.83 -18.39
CA ALA A 215 -3.56 1.70 -18.05
C ALA A 215 -4.87 2.13 -17.38
N LEU A 216 -4.80 3.05 -16.43
CA LEU A 216 -5.99 3.60 -15.78
C LEU A 216 -6.91 4.32 -16.78
N GLN A 217 -6.35 5.10 -17.70
CA GLN A 217 -7.13 5.78 -18.74
C GLN A 217 -7.92 4.80 -19.60
N TYR A 218 -7.30 3.71 -20.05
CA TYR A 218 -8.01 2.65 -20.83
C TYR A 218 -9.26 2.16 -20.08
N VAL A 219 -9.15 1.96 -18.78
CA VAL A 219 -10.28 1.44 -17.99
C VAL A 219 -11.33 2.52 -17.75
N LEU A 220 -10.91 3.74 -17.40
CA LEU A 220 -11.83 4.88 -17.22
C LEU A 220 -12.62 5.17 -18.48
N GLU A 221 -11.93 5.30 -19.62
CA GLU A 221 -12.55 5.65 -20.90
C GLU A 221 -13.56 4.61 -21.38
N ARG A 222 -13.25 3.33 -21.19
CA ARG A 222 -14.16 2.23 -21.54
C ARG A 222 -15.45 2.28 -20.72
N ASN A 223 -15.39 2.77 -19.49
CA ASN A 223 -16.52 2.91 -18.59
C ASN A 223 -17.16 4.33 -18.62
N GLY A 224 -16.86 5.13 -19.64
CA GLY A 224 -17.49 6.45 -19.84
C GLY A 224 -16.98 7.55 -18.89
N LEU A 225 -15.94 7.28 -18.15
CA LEU A 225 -15.26 8.25 -17.31
C LEU A 225 -14.04 8.86 -18.03
N ARG A 226 -13.53 9.96 -17.49
CA ARG A 226 -12.28 10.57 -17.91
C ARG A 226 -11.48 11.06 -16.74
N LEU A 227 -10.17 10.96 -16.83
CA LEU A 227 -9.20 11.57 -15.95
C LEU A 227 -9.09 13.06 -16.28
N TRP A 228 -9.12 13.94 -15.27
CA TRP A 228 -8.99 15.37 -15.51
C TRP A 228 -7.95 16.08 -14.62
N ARG A 229 -7.50 15.43 -13.52
CA ARG A 229 -6.47 15.98 -12.63
C ARG A 229 -5.67 14.85 -11.99
N ILE A 230 -4.38 15.06 -11.76
CA ILE A 230 -3.47 14.19 -11.01
C ILE A 230 -2.71 15.04 -9.98
N GLU A 231 -2.57 14.49 -8.78
CA GLU A 231 -1.72 15.02 -7.71
C GLU A 231 -0.67 13.99 -7.36
N GLU A 232 0.60 14.36 -7.39
CA GLU A 232 1.69 13.51 -6.91
C GLU A 232 1.78 13.60 -5.38
N LEU A 233 1.97 12.46 -4.72
CA LEU A 233 1.99 12.33 -3.27
C LEU A 233 3.28 11.63 -2.85
N ALA A 234 3.86 12.09 -1.73
CA ALA A 234 5.03 11.45 -1.13
C ALA A 234 4.68 10.15 -0.36
N THR A 235 3.40 9.86 -0.17
CA THR A 235 2.92 8.69 0.59
C THR A 235 3.34 7.38 -0.08
N HIS A 236 3.59 6.35 0.73
CA HIS A 236 3.92 4.98 0.29
C HIS A 236 5.07 4.87 -0.72
N GLY A 237 6.02 5.84 -0.72
CA GLY A 237 7.16 5.82 -1.65
C GLY A 237 6.87 6.44 -3.01
N GLY A 238 5.82 7.26 -3.12
CA GLY A 238 5.43 7.98 -4.32
C GLY A 238 4.13 7.45 -4.94
N SER A 239 3.01 7.94 -4.38
CA SER A 239 1.65 7.68 -4.88
C SER A 239 1.17 8.82 -5.77
N VAL A 240 0.05 8.59 -6.43
CA VAL A 240 -0.74 9.64 -7.08
C VAL A 240 -2.17 9.59 -6.57
N ARG A 241 -2.82 10.76 -6.54
CA ARG A 241 -4.26 10.88 -6.44
C ARG A 241 -4.79 11.39 -7.75
N VAL A 242 -5.63 10.61 -8.40
CA VAL A 242 -6.26 10.97 -9.65
C VAL A 242 -7.71 11.37 -9.40
N PHE A 243 -8.21 12.30 -10.20
CA PHE A 243 -9.57 12.78 -10.18
C PHE A 243 -10.22 12.43 -11.51
N ALA A 244 -11.28 11.66 -11.45
CA ALA A 244 -12.03 11.23 -12.61
C ALA A 244 -13.51 11.63 -12.48
N SER A 245 -14.20 11.82 -13.60
CA SER A 245 -15.61 12.13 -13.68
C SER A 245 -16.22 11.58 -14.95
N HIS A 246 -17.53 11.62 -15.08
CA HIS A 246 -18.18 11.35 -16.36
C HIS A 246 -17.66 12.29 -17.44
N ARG A 247 -17.58 11.78 -18.70
CA ARG A 247 -17.09 12.59 -19.85
C ARG A 247 -17.88 13.89 -20.05
N GLY A 248 -19.19 13.88 -19.70
CA GLY A 248 -20.08 15.05 -19.80
C GLY A 248 -20.04 15.99 -18.59
N ALA A 249 -19.25 15.70 -17.56
CA ALA A 249 -19.13 16.56 -16.39
C ALA A 249 -18.32 17.83 -16.71
N ARG A 250 -18.54 18.88 -15.89
CA ARG A 250 -17.99 20.25 -16.08
C ARG A 250 -16.47 20.38 -15.95
N TYR A 251 -15.81 19.38 -15.39
CA TYR A 251 -14.35 19.44 -15.10
C TYR A 251 -13.54 19.40 -16.38
N LEU A 252 -12.59 20.30 -16.53
CA LEU A 252 -11.65 20.33 -17.65
C LEU A 252 -10.35 19.63 -17.29
N GLU A 253 -9.72 18.99 -18.29
CA GLU A 253 -8.42 18.37 -18.08
C GLU A 253 -7.36 19.41 -17.75
N GLU A 254 -6.62 19.17 -16.67
CA GLU A 254 -5.53 20.01 -16.20
C GLU A 254 -4.17 19.55 -16.78
N ASP A 255 -3.20 20.47 -16.80
CA ASP A 255 -1.83 20.17 -17.24
C ASP A 255 -1.13 19.09 -16.40
N SER A 256 -1.57 18.89 -15.14
CA SER A 256 -1.10 17.85 -14.25
C SER A 256 -1.22 16.44 -14.86
N VAL A 257 -2.25 16.18 -15.66
CA VAL A 257 -2.44 14.90 -16.35
C VAL A 257 -1.33 14.66 -17.36
N ARG A 258 -1.07 15.65 -18.24
CA ARG A 258 -0.02 15.58 -19.26
C ARG A 258 1.38 15.50 -18.65
N HIS A 259 1.60 16.23 -17.55
CA HIS A 259 2.88 16.23 -16.84
C HIS A 259 3.24 14.83 -16.32
N VAL A 260 2.33 14.20 -15.56
CA VAL A 260 2.58 12.88 -15.00
C VAL A 260 2.71 11.82 -16.10
N GLN A 261 1.86 11.87 -17.14
CA GLN A 261 1.96 10.95 -18.28
C GLN A 261 3.32 11.02 -18.99
N ALA A 262 3.85 12.24 -19.18
CA ALA A 262 5.15 12.44 -19.82
C ALA A 262 6.32 11.91 -18.97
N SER A 263 6.14 11.80 -17.65
CA SER A 263 7.15 11.28 -16.72
C SER A 263 7.11 9.74 -16.59
N GLU A 264 6.09 9.07 -17.12
CA GLU A 264 5.95 7.62 -17.01
C GLU A 264 6.85 6.86 -17.99
N HIS A 265 7.74 6.05 -17.46
CA HIS A 265 8.70 5.25 -18.21
C HIS A 265 8.67 3.77 -17.83
N TRP A 266 7.60 3.03 -18.20
CA TRP A 266 7.54 1.58 -17.99
C TRP A 266 8.44 0.79 -18.96
N ALA A 267 8.87 1.40 -20.07
CA ALA A 267 9.80 0.78 -21.02
C ALA A 267 11.19 0.49 -20.41
N THR A 268 11.55 1.17 -19.30
CA THR A 268 12.78 0.89 -18.54
C THR A 268 12.67 -0.30 -17.58
N ALA A 269 11.56 -0.99 -17.60
CA ALA A 269 11.29 -2.18 -16.78
C ALA A 269 12.24 -3.37 -17.06
N VAL A 270 12.95 -3.36 -18.18
CA VAL A 270 13.80 -4.47 -18.66
C VAL A 270 14.87 -4.89 -17.63
N ASP A 271 15.34 -3.95 -16.79
CA ASP A 271 16.40 -4.23 -15.82
C ASP A 271 15.91 -4.42 -14.37
N PHE A 272 14.58 -4.37 -14.12
CA PHE A 272 14.06 -4.38 -12.75
C PHE A 272 14.40 -5.66 -11.99
N GLU A 273 14.30 -6.81 -12.65
CA GLU A 273 14.65 -8.08 -12.04
C GLU A 273 16.16 -8.15 -11.66
N ALA A 274 17.02 -7.58 -12.49
CA ALA A 274 18.46 -7.49 -12.16
C ALA A 274 18.71 -6.57 -10.96
N LYS A 275 17.98 -5.46 -10.85
CA LYS A 275 18.04 -4.56 -9.70
C LYS A 275 17.50 -5.23 -8.43
N ALA A 276 16.41 -5.98 -8.52
CA ALA A 276 15.86 -6.74 -7.41
C ALA A 276 16.86 -7.79 -6.90
N ARG A 277 17.51 -8.53 -7.81
CA ARG A 277 18.59 -9.46 -7.46
C ARG A 277 19.77 -8.75 -6.81
N LYS A 278 20.15 -7.57 -7.29
CA LYS A 278 21.24 -6.79 -6.69
C LYS A 278 20.90 -6.42 -5.25
N VAL A 279 19.69 -5.92 -4.97
CA VAL A 279 19.27 -5.63 -3.59
C VAL A 279 19.38 -6.85 -2.70
N LYS A 280 18.96 -8.02 -3.17
CA LYS A 280 19.10 -9.28 -2.42
C LYS A 280 20.54 -9.59 -2.06
N TRP A 281 21.45 -9.48 -3.01
CA TRP A 281 22.86 -9.81 -2.80
C TRP A 281 23.57 -8.79 -1.91
N ASP A 282 23.36 -7.49 -2.14
CA ASP A 282 23.93 -6.43 -1.30
C ASP A 282 23.44 -6.57 0.15
N LEU A 283 22.16 -6.92 0.33
CA LEU A 283 21.58 -7.14 1.66
C LEU A 283 22.20 -8.35 2.37
N LEU A 284 22.32 -9.48 1.68
CA LEU A 284 22.89 -10.70 2.27
C LEU A 284 24.38 -10.53 2.62
N GLU A 285 25.15 -9.87 1.77
CA GLU A 285 26.56 -9.53 2.04
C GLU A 285 26.67 -8.65 3.28
N PHE A 286 25.92 -7.54 3.31
CA PHE A 286 25.92 -6.63 4.45
C PHE A 286 25.50 -7.32 5.76
N LEU A 287 24.38 -8.06 5.76
CA LEU A 287 23.88 -8.72 6.97
C LEU A 287 24.83 -9.81 7.46
N GLY A 288 25.51 -10.53 6.55
CA GLY A 288 26.51 -11.52 6.90
C GLY A 288 27.71 -10.91 7.63
N GLU A 289 28.16 -9.72 7.21
CA GLU A 289 29.23 -8.96 7.90
C GLU A 289 28.70 -8.35 9.20
N ALA A 290 27.55 -7.66 9.15
CA ALA A 290 26.97 -6.96 10.28
C ALA A 290 26.66 -7.88 11.48
N ARG A 291 26.35 -9.16 11.21
CA ARG A 291 26.09 -10.16 12.25
C ARG A 291 27.35 -10.49 13.07
N GLN A 292 28.51 -10.25 12.54
CA GLN A 292 29.79 -10.40 13.28
C GLN A 292 30.00 -9.27 14.29
N ASP A 293 29.41 -8.09 14.03
CA ASP A 293 29.50 -6.92 14.91
C ASP A 293 28.56 -7.02 16.14
N GLY A 294 27.51 -7.89 16.08
CA GLY A 294 26.55 -8.06 17.15
C GLY A 294 25.14 -8.40 16.67
N HIS A 295 24.16 -8.09 17.51
CA HIS A 295 22.74 -8.38 17.24
C HIS A 295 22.13 -7.44 16.20
N ILE A 296 21.23 -8.00 15.38
CA ILE A 296 20.43 -7.27 14.40
C ILE A 296 18.97 -7.54 14.71
N ILE A 297 18.18 -6.48 14.88
CA ILE A 297 16.73 -6.59 15.00
C ILE A 297 16.03 -5.87 13.84
N GLY A 298 14.80 -6.26 13.55
CA GLY A 298 13.93 -5.55 12.62
C GLY A 298 13.15 -4.42 13.30
N TYR A 299 12.69 -3.44 12.52
CA TYR A 299 11.68 -2.47 12.93
C TYR A 299 10.58 -2.41 11.88
N GLY A 300 9.34 -2.67 12.32
CA GLY A 300 8.15 -2.84 11.49
C GLY A 300 7.97 -4.28 11.01
N ALA A 301 6.71 -4.71 10.92
CA ALA A 301 6.29 -5.94 10.24
C ALA A 301 5.20 -5.61 9.20
N PRO A 302 5.45 -4.67 8.24
CA PRO A 302 4.54 -4.43 7.14
C PRO A 302 4.58 -5.60 6.14
N ALA A 303 3.67 -5.63 5.15
CA ALA A 303 3.71 -6.57 4.04
C ALA A 303 5.09 -6.64 3.36
N LYS A 304 5.77 -5.49 3.26
CA LYS A 304 7.14 -5.35 2.73
C LYS A 304 8.17 -6.25 3.44
N ALA A 305 8.04 -6.41 4.78
CA ALA A 305 8.94 -7.27 5.56
C ALA A 305 8.80 -8.73 5.13
N THR A 306 7.57 -9.20 4.95
CA THR A 306 7.32 -10.57 4.46
C THR A 306 7.96 -10.80 3.11
N VAL A 307 7.78 -9.88 2.16
CA VAL A 307 8.36 -10.00 0.82
C VAL A 307 9.87 -10.04 0.88
N LEU A 308 10.48 -9.07 1.54
CA LEU A 308 11.93 -8.94 1.55
C LEU A 308 12.60 -10.11 2.27
N CYS A 309 12.07 -10.52 3.43
CA CYS A 309 12.61 -11.66 4.19
C CYS A 309 12.51 -12.96 3.40
N ASN A 310 11.37 -13.27 2.80
CA ASN A 310 11.21 -14.50 2.01
C ASN A 310 12.07 -14.46 0.73
N TYR A 311 12.12 -13.32 0.02
CA TYR A 311 12.92 -13.17 -1.18
C TYR A 311 14.42 -13.33 -0.91
N ALA A 312 14.91 -12.75 0.20
CA ALA A 312 16.32 -12.83 0.60
C ALA A 312 16.63 -14.11 1.40
N GLY A 313 15.62 -14.84 1.91
CA GLY A 313 15.84 -16.03 2.76
C GLY A 313 16.29 -15.66 4.16
N LEU A 314 15.77 -14.56 4.73
CA LEU A 314 16.11 -14.10 6.09
C LEU A 314 15.27 -14.82 7.13
N ASP A 315 15.90 -15.23 8.21
CA ASP A 315 15.29 -15.86 9.38
C ASP A 315 15.97 -15.40 10.68
N THR A 316 15.71 -16.09 11.79
CA THR A 316 16.28 -15.78 13.11
C THR A 316 17.80 -15.99 13.22
N SER A 317 18.43 -16.62 12.25
CA SER A 317 19.90 -16.69 12.21
C SER A 317 20.54 -15.34 11.87
N VAL A 318 19.77 -14.45 11.24
CA VAL A 318 20.22 -13.12 10.77
C VAL A 318 19.56 -12.00 11.57
N ILE A 319 18.22 -12.03 11.72
CA ILE A 319 17.44 -11.01 12.43
C ILE A 319 16.76 -11.68 13.63
N ASP A 320 17.16 -11.29 14.85
CA ASP A 320 16.72 -11.97 16.06
C ASP A 320 15.20 -11.87 16.27
N PHE A 321 14.62 -10.68 16.07
CA PHE A 321 13.19 -10.39 16.09
C PHE A 321 12.91 -9.06 15.38
N THR A 322 11.65 -8.72 15.14
CA THR A 322 11.24 -7.39 14.70
C THR A 322 10.31 -6.73 15.69
N ILE A 323 10.41 -5.42 15.83
CA ILE A 323 9.50 -4.59 16.64
C ILE A 323 8.39 -4.08 15.75
N ASP A 324 7.13 -4.18 16.19
CA ASP A 324 6.00 -3.52 15.52
C ASP A 324 5.08 -2.87 16.57
N ASP A 325 4.58 -1.68 16.26
CA ASP A 325 3.71 -0.92 17.16
C ASP A 325 2.26 -1.43 17.17
N SER A 326 1.88 -2.28 16.21
CA SER A 326 0.53 -2.85 16.10
C SER A 326 0.32 -4.01 17.08
N PRO A 327 -0.56 -3.87 18.09
CA PRO A 327 -0.87 -4.97 19.01
C PRO A 327 -1.41 -6.23 18.29
N ALA A 328 -2.06 -6.05 17.15
CA ALA A 328 -2.61 -7.14 16.35
C ALA A 328 -1.53 -8.06 15.74
N LYS A 329 -0.28 -7.59 15.65
CA LYS A 329 0.86 -8.35 15.11
C LYS A 329 1.79 -8.88 16.19
N GLN A 330 1.84 -8.24 17.36
CA GLN A 330 2.70 -8.65 18.47
C GLN A 330 2.40 -10.07 18.94
N GLY A 331 3.44 -10.83 19.27
CA GLY A 331 3.35 -12.25 19.62
C GLY A 331 3.22 -13.20 18.43
N LYS A 332 3.16 -12.67 17.21
CA LYS A 332 3.18 -13.44 15.95
C LYS A 332 4.59 -13.49 15.39
N GLN A 333 4.74 -13.97 14.17
CA GLN A 333 5.99 -13.96 13.40
C GLN A 333 5.75 -13.41 12.00
N ILE A 334 6.80 -12.90 11.34
CA ILE A 334 6.72 -12.54 9.92
C ILE A 334 6.36 -13.80 9.11
N PRO A 335 5.29 -13.79 8.30
CA PRO A 335 4.86 -14.96 7.53
C PRO A 335 5.98 -15.56 6.67
N GLY A 336 6.09 -16.89 6.68
CA GLY A 336 7.12 -17.62 5.93
C GLY A 336 8.53 -17.57 6.53
N THR A 337 8.70 -16.93 7.70
CA THR A 337 9.93 -16.89 8.47
C THR A 337 9.68 -17.34 9.92
N ASN A 338 10.74 -17.45 10.70
CA ASN A 338 10.63 -17.66 12.15
C ASN A 338 10.91 -16.38 12.96
N ILE A 339 11.01 -15.21 12.31
CA ILE A 339 11.32 -13.94 12.95
C ILE A 339 10.13 -13.49 13.81
N PRO A 340 10.24 -13.45 15.16
CA PRO A 340 9.16 -13.04 16.04
C PRO A 340 8.86 -11.54 15.91
N ILE A 341 7.60 -11.17 16.12
CA ILE A 341 7.15 -9.77 16.17
C ILE A 341 6.88 -9.41 17.62
N LEU A 342 7.64 -8.45 18.15
CA LEU A 342 7.61 -8.06 19.55
C LEU A 342 7.19 -6.60 19.74
N PRO A 343 6.73 -6.21 20.94
CA PRO A 343 6.41 -4.81 21.23
C PRO A 343 7.68 -3.96 21.34
N PHE A 344 7.54 -2.63 21.17
CA PHE A 344 8.64 -1.67 21.28
C PHE A 344 9.42 -1.76 22.61
N ALA A 345 8.74 -2.16 23.69
CA ALA A 345 9.36 -2.33 25.00
C ALA A 345 10.54 -3.32 25.01
N GLU A 346 10.53 -4.32 24.11
CA GLU A 346 11.60 -5.30 24.01
C GLU A 346 12.93 -4.72 23.52
N LEU A 347 12.94 -3.51 22.96
CA LEU A 347 14.19 -2.81 22.65
C LEU A 347 15.07 -2.63 23.89
N ALA A 348 14.47 -2.52 25.08
CA ALA A 348 15.21 -2.42 26.33
C ALA A 348 15.97 -3.68 26.73
N SER A 349 15.59 -4.85 26.21
CA SER A 349 16.26 -6.13 26.46
C SER A 349 17.57 -6.27 25.67
N CYS A 350 17.75 -5.50 24.59
CA CYS A 350 18.93 -5.53 23.71
C CYS A 350 20.08 -4.62 24.17
N ARG A 351 20.22 -4.36 25.46
CA ARG A 351 21.25 -3.43 25.98
C ARG A 351 22.67 -4.00 25.77
N GLY A 352 23.45 -3.28 24.97
CA GLY A 352 24.92 -3.44 24.86
C GLY A 352 25.42 -4.12 23.61
N ASP A 353 24.64 -5.04 23.00
CA ASP A 353 25.09 -5.84 21.86
C ASP A 353 24.30 -5.60 20.56
N LEU A 354 23.36 -4.63 20.58
CA LEU A 354 22.58 -4.29 19.39
C LEU A 354 23.36 -3.36 18.47
N SER A 355 23.77 -3.89 17.33
CA SER A 355 24.57 -3.14 16.34
C SER A 355 23.73 -2.47 15.28
N TYR A 356 22.64 -3.12 14.85
CA TYR A 356 21.81 -2.62 13.75
C TYR A 356 20.31 -2.83 14.00
N ILE A 357 19.54 -1.85 13.51
CA ILE A 357 18.09 -1.93 13.40
C ILE A 357 17.73 -1.91 11.91
N PHE A 358 17.27 -3.05 11.37
CA PHE A 358 16.84 -3.18 10.00
C PHE A 358 15.41 -2.65 9.83
N LEU A 359 15.26 -1.51 9.18
CA LEU A 359 13.98 -0.83 9.01
C LEU A 359 13.25 -1.32 7.76
N PHE A 360 12.25 -2.18 7.95
CA PHE A 360 11.41 -2.68 6.84
C PHE A 360 10.49 -1.59 6.28
N ALA A 361 9.99 -0.70 7.11
CA ALA A 361 9.17 0.43 6.70
C ALA A 361 10.03 1.63 6.29
N TRP A 362 10.93 1.46 5.33
CA TRP A 362 11.91 2.46 4.89
C TRP A 362 11.31 3.84 4.56
N ASN A 363 10.07 3.87 4.05
CA ASN A 363 9.32 5.10 3.78
C ASN A 363 8.93 5.89 5.03
N LEU A 364 9.12 5.31 6.23
CA LEU A 364 8.90 5.93 7.53
C LEU A 364 10.23 6.16 8.29
N LEU A 365 11.37 6.26 7.58
CA LEU A 365 12.68 6.41 8.18
C LEU A 365 12.73 7.59 9.18
N GLU A 366 12.33 8.78 8.76
CA GLU A 366 12.47 9.98 9.60
C GLU A 366 11.63 9.94 10.90
N PRO A 367 10.32 9.60 10.87
CA PRO A 367 9.54 9.49 12.10
C PRO A 367 10.03 8.36 13.03
N ILE A 368 10.48 7.22 12.47
CA ILE A 368 10.99 6.11 13.27
C ILE A 368 12.35 6.46 13.86
N LYS A 369 13.23 7.09 13.08
CA LYS A 369 14.52 7.62 13.58
C LYS A 369 14.32 8.58 14.75
N ALA A 370 13.42 9.55 14.63
CA ALA A 370 13.11 10.48 15.70
C ALA A 370 12.59 9.76 16.97
N LYS A 371 11.73 8.75 16.80
CA LYS A 371 11.23 7.93 17.92
C LYS A 371 12.36 7.16 18.62
N LEU A 372 13.25 6.54 17.86
CA LEU A 372 14.40 5.81 18.39
C LEU A 372 15.40 6.74 19.08
N GLN A 373 15.71 7.89 18.49
CA GLN A 373 16.57 8.92 19.12
C GLN A 373 16.01 9.34 20.48
N LYS A 374 14.72 9.67 20.54
CA LYS A 374 14.05 10.02 21.81
C LYS A 374 14.17 8.90 22.84
N HIS A 375 14.02 7.64 22.45
CA HIS A 375 14.17 6.50 23.35
C HIS A 375 15.60 6.41 23.91
N TYR A 376 16.63 6.50 23.05
CA TYR A 376 18.03 6.40 23.47
C TYR A 376 18.48 7.61 24.29
N ASP A 377 17.93 8.80 24.04
CA ASP A 377 18.14 10.00 24.89
C ASP A 377 17.58 9.79 26.30
N GLN A 378 16.37 9.23 26.42
CA GLN A 378 15.73 8.95 27.72
C GLN A 378 16.54 7.99 28.59
N ILE A 379 17.22 7.01 28.01
CA ILE A 379 18.10 6.09 28.74
C ILE A 379 19.55 6.57 28.83
N SER A 380 19.82 7.81 28.41
CA SER A 380 21.15 8.45 28.44
C SER A 380 22.24 7.68 27.70
N MET A 381 21.89 6.95 26.61
CA MET A 381 22.85 6.22 25.79
C MET A 381 23.58 7.19 24.86
N ALA A 382 24.92 7.24 25.01
CA ALA A 382 25.74 8.10 24.14
C ALA A 382 25.63 7.68 22.67
N PRO A 383 25.60 8.62 21.70
CA PRO A 383 25.39 8.33 20.28
C PRO A 383 26.29 7.22 19.70
N ARG A 384 27.55 7.16 20.11
CA ARG A 384 28.52 6.15 19.63
C ARG A 384 28.17 4.70 20.00
N TYR A 385 27.26 4.50 20.95
CA TYR A 385 26.81 3.16 21.38
C TYR A 385 25.41 2.82 20.88
N ARG A 386 24.75 3.74 20.14
CA ARG A 386 23.44 3.50 19.57
C ARG A 386 23.57 2.61 18.34
N PRO A 387 22.57 1.74 18.09
CA PRO A 387 22.56 0.96 16.86
C PRO A 387 22.42 1.86 15.64
N ARG A 388 22.90 1.39 14.49
CA ARG A 388 22.68 2.07 13.21
C ARG A 388 21.39 1.56 12.55
N ILE A 389 20.68 2.44 11.86
CA ILE A 389 19.49 2.05 11.08
C ILE A 389 19.94 1.63 9.68
N VAL A 390 19.40 0.50 9.21
CA VAL A 390 19.66 -0.03 7.86
C VAL A 390 18.36 -0.07 7.08
N THR A 391 18.37 0.41 5.85
CA THR A 391 17.28 0.24 4.86
C THR A 391 17.84 -0.41 3.60
N ALA A 392 17.05 -1.28 2.95
CA ALA A 392 17.46 -1.96 1.72
C ALA A 392 16.91 -1.29 0.45
N ILE A 393 15.88 -0.45 0.57
CA ILE A 393 15.16 0.16 -0.54
C ILE A 393 15.24 1.69 -0.42
N PRO A 394 15.48 2.42 -1.53
CA PRO A 394 15.73 1.98 -2.91
C PRO A 394 17.08 1.29 -3.12
N GLU A 395 18.00 1.49 -2.24
CA GLU A 395 19.35 0.90 -2.16
C GLU A 395 19.75 0.72 -0.70
N LEU A 396 20.72 -0.15 -0.46
CA LEU A 396 21.21 -0.42 0.89
C LEU A 396 21.85 0.85 1.48
N THR A 397 21.31 1.31 2.60
CA THR A 397 21.77 2.53 3.28
C THR A 397 21.92 2.30 4.78
N VAL A 398 23.00 2.81 5.37
CA VAL A 398 23.25 2.78 6.81
C VAL A 398 23.23 4.19 7.37
N THR A 399 22.35 4.44 8.34
CA THR A 399 22.13 5.76 8.96
C THR A 399 22.44 5.70 10.46
N ASN A 400 23.18 6.67 10.99
CA ASN A 400 23.41 6.80 12.42
C ASN A 400 22.16 7.33 13.15
N LEU A 401 21.95 6.82 14.37
CA LEU A 401 20.98 7.32 15.34
C LEU A 401 21.52 8.46 16.20
#